data_3859531c38991cbfcbf21db58d394f13
#
_entry.id   3859531c38991cbfcbf21db58d394f13
#
_cell.length_a   1.000
_cell.length_b   1.000
_cell.length_c   1.000
_cell.angle_alpha   90.00
_cell.angle_beta   90.00
_cell.angle_gamma   90.00
#
_symmetry.space_group_name_H-M   'P 1'
#
loop_
_entity.id
_entity.type
_entity.pdbx_description
1 polymer ?
#
loop_
_entity_poly.entity_id
_entity_poly.type
_entity_poly.pdbx_seq_one_letter_code
_entity_poly.pdbx_strand_id
1 'polypeptide(L)'
;NQLDLEREGCPHILGLHLEGPYFAASQAGAQNPEYLRNPQPDEYEEVLRRTDRVRRWSFAVELDGSDRFLEALHQHGVISNLAHSDADCKQVMHAHDMGLRCLTHFYSCMTTVQRKHAYRYAGAIEAGYLLDEM
;
A
#
# COMPACT_ATOMS: atom_id res chain seq x y z
N ASN A 1 -27.02 8.32 -2.59
CA ASN A 1 -26.63 9.73 -2.59
C ASN A 1 -25.36 9.88 -3.41
N GLN A 2 -25.51 10.21 -4.70
CA GLN A 2 -24.36 10.71 -5.46
C GLN A 2 -24.00 12.07 -4.84
N LEU A 3 -22.81 12.14 -4.23
CA LEU A 3 -22.20 13.42 -3.91
C LEU A 3 -21.99 14.13 -5.25
N ASP A 4 -22.58 15.32 -5.40
CA ASP A 4 -22.30 16.18 -6.54
C ASP A 4 -20.89 16.76 -6.37
N LEU A 5 -19.91 16.03 -6.91
CA LEU A 5 -18.49 16.31 -6.73
C LEU A 5 -18.00 17.45 -7.63
N GLU A 6 -18.87 17.98 -8.50
CA GLU A 6 -18.56 19.03 -9.48
C GLU A 6 -19.30 20.35 -9.21
N ARG A 7 -19.74 20.55 -7.98
CA ARG A 7 -20.45 21.78 -7.63
C ARG A 7 -19.52 22.99 -7.71
N GLU A 8 -19.93 24.01 -8.41
CA GLU A 8 -19.19 25.27 -8.53
C GLU A 8 -18.82 25.86 -7.18
N GLY A 9 -17.54 26.19 -6.98
CA GLY A 9 -17.00 26.71 -5.73
C GLY A 9 -16.61 25.64 -4.67
N CYS A 10 -16.78 24.34 -4.98
CA CYS A 10 -16.31 23.25 -4.12
C CYS A 10 -14.92 22.75 -4.54
N PRO A 11 -14.11 22.21 -3.60
CA PRO A 11 -12.86 21.53 -3.96
C PRO A 11 -13.11 20.37 -4.90
N HIS A 12 -12.22 20.19 -5.87
CA HIS A 12 -12.26 19.04 -6.77
C HIS A 12 -11.81 17.76 -6.04
N ILE A 13 -12.69 16.75 -5.97
CA ILE A 13 -12.39 15.45 -5.35
C ILE A 13 -11.86 14.51 -6.43
N LEU A 14 -10.57 14.17 -6.34
CA LEU A 14 -9.89 13.31 -7.32
C LEU A 14 -10.29 11.83 -7.21
N GLY A 15 -10.71 11.39 -6.03
CA GLY A 15 -11.08 10.01 -5.74
C GLY A 15 -10.81 9.60 -4.30
N LEU A 16 -10.75 8.30 -4.06
CA LEU A 16 -10.51 7.70 -2.76
C LEU A 16 -9.08 7.16 -2.68
N HIS A 17 -8.44 7.38 -1.56
CA HIS A 17 -7.24 6.67 -1.13
C HIS A 17 -7.64 5.72 0.00
N LEU A 18 -7.59 4.42 -0.26
CA LEU A 18 -7.84 3.41 0.77
C LEU A 18 -6.51 3.08 1.47
N GLU A 19 -6.54 3.06 2.79
CA GLU A 19 -5.38 2.77 3.62
C GLU A 19 -5.67 1.54 4.49
N GLY A 20 -5.11 0.40 4.09
CA GLY A 20 -5.37 -0.90 4.68
C GLY A 20 -6.66 -1.56 4.17
N PRO A 21 -7.09 -2.65 4.83
CA PRO A 21 -6.62 -3.22 6.10
C PRO A 21 -5.44 -4.22 5.96
N TYR A 22 -4.85 -4.34 4.81
CA TYR A 22 -3.80 -5.30 4.47
C TYR A 22 -2.44 -4.78 4.92
N PHE A 23 -2.21 -4.81 6.25
CA PHE A 23 -1.02 -4.25 6.90
C PHE A 23 -0.36 -5.25 7.83
N ALA A 24 0.95 -5.10 8.04
CA ALA A 24 1.68 -5.85 9.03
C ALA A 24 1.23 -5.45 10.45
N ALA A 25 0.85 -6.42 11.27
CA ALA A 25 0.39 -6.16 12.63
C ALA A 25 1.44 -5.47 13.51
N SER A 26 2.73 -5.75 13.30
CA SER A 26 3.87 -5.10 13.95
C SER A 26 4.04 -3.63 13.59
N GLN A 27 3.48 -3.20 12.45
CA GLN A 27 3.51 -1.84 11.95
C GLN A 27 2.13 -1.16 12.02
N ALA A 28 1.24 -1.64 12.88
CA ALA A 28 -0.14 -1.17 12.96
C ALA A 28 -0.27 0.35 13.16
N GLY A 29 0.66 0.98 13.88
CA GLY A 29 0.56 2.41 14.19
C GLY A 29 -0.77 2.72 14.91
N ALA A 30 -1.56 3.61 14.35
CA ALA A 30 -2.89 3.97 14.87
C ALA A 30 -4.02 3.02 14.40
N GLN A 31 -3.73 2.05 13.55
CA GLN A 31 -4.70 1.07 13.07
C GLN A 31 -5.00 0.04 14.16
N ASN A 32 -6.26 -0.39 14.28
CA ASN A 32 -6.59 -1.46 15.23
C ASN A 32 -6.09 -2.82 14.69
N PRO A 33 -5.15 -3.50 15.39
CA PRO A 33 -4.56 -4.76 14.91
C PRO A 33 -5.59 -5.89 14.68
N GLU A 34 -6.73 -5.86 15.33
CA GLU A 34 -7.80 -6.85 15.16
C GLU A 34 -8.39 -6.90 13.75
N TYR A 35 -8.28 -5.80 13.02
CA TYR A 35 -8.80 -5.69 11.64
C TYR A 35 -7.73 -5.91 10.57
N LEU A 36 -6.45 -5.99 10.97
CA LEU A 36 -5.36 -6.20 10.03
C LEU A 36 -5.32 -7.66 9.57
N ARG A 37 -5.09 -7.86 8.29
CA ARG A 37 -5.11 -9.18 7.65
C ARG A 37 -4.38 -9.19 6.33
N ASN A 38 -4.13 -10.38 5.82
CA ASN A 38 -3.63 -10.56 4.45
C ASN A 38 -4.68 -10.16 3.40
N PRO A 39 -4.29 -9.73 2.20
CA PRO A 39 -5.20 -9.46 1.10
C PRO A 39 -6.10 -10.67 0.79
N GLN A 40 -7.41 -10.43 0.74
CA GLN A 40 -8.41 -11.45 0.43
C GLN A 40 -9.04 -11.14 -0.93
N PRO A 41 -8.91 -12.01 -1.95
CA PRO A 41 -9.43 -11.74 -3.31
C PRO A 41 -10.90 -11.35 -3.33
N ASP A 42 -11.75 -12.10 -2.65
CA ASP A 42 -13.20 -11.84 -2.64
C ASP A 42 -13.52 -10.45 -2.05
N GLU A 43 -12.71 -9.96 -1.11
CA GLU A 43 -12.90 -8.68 -0.45
C GLU A 43 -12.46 -7.50 -1.33
N TYR A 44 -11.21 -7.53 -1.82
CA TYR A 44 -10.72 -6.40 -2.61
C TYR A 44 -11.35 -6.33 -4.00
N GLU A 45 -11.64 -7.45 -4.63
CA GLU A 45 -12.35 -7.49 -5.92
C GLU A 45 -13.77 -6.91 -5.78
N GLU A 46 -14.47 -7.21 -4.67
CA GLU A 46 -15.78 -6.62 -4.40
C GLU A 46 -15.71 -5.10 -4.27
N VAL A 47 -14.68 -4.57 -3.58
CA VAL A 47 -14.48 -3.12 -3.45
C VAL A 47 -14.19 -2.48 -4.80
N LEU A 48 -13.25 -3.06 -5.57
CA LEU A 48 -12.84 -2.54 -6.89
C LEU A 48 -13.98 -2.56 -7.91
N ARG A 49 -14.86 -3.57 -7.83
CA ARG A 49 -16.04 -3.69 -8.70
C ARG A 49 -17.14 -2.69 -8.34
N ARG A 50 -17.26 -2.28 -7.08
CA ARG A 50 -18.32 -1.37 -6.61
C ARG A 50 -18.15 0.06 -7.09
N THR A 51 -16.93 0.51 -7.32
CA THR A 51 -16.65 1.90 -7.66
C THR A 51 -15.34 2.05 -8.43
N ASP A 52 -15.35 2.93 -9.39
CA ASP A 52 -14.19 3.41 -10.13
C ASP A 52 -13.49 4.60 -9.45
N ARG A 53 -13.94 4.98 -8.24
CA ARG A 53 -13.41 6.15 -7.51
C ARG A 53 -12.16 5.84 -6.70
N VAL A 54 -11.78 4.58 -6.48
CA VAL A 54 -10.53 4.22 -5.82
C VAL A 54 -9.38 4.60 -6.74
N ARG A 55 -8.53 5.54 -6.30
CA ARG A 55 -7.37 6.01 -7.05
C ARG A 55 -6.06 5.48 -6.50
N ARG A 56 -6.02 5.23 -5.19
CA ARG A 56 -4.86 4.71 -4.48
C ARG A 56 -5.28 3.69 -3.47
N TRP A 57 -4.42 2.70 -3.23
CA TRP A 57 -4.60 1.76 -2.13
C TRP A 57 -3.25 1.44 -1.49
N SER A 58 -3.16 1.68 -0.17
CA SER A 58 -1.97 1.41 0.63
C SER A 58 -2.05 0.06 1.31
N PHE A 59 -0.98 -0.71 1.21
CA PHE A 59 -0.87 -2.05 1.80
C PHE A 59 0.59 -2.43 2.10
N ALA A 60 0.79 -3.51 2.85
CA ALA A 60 2.09 -4.11 3.15
C ALA A 60 2.42 -5.18 2.10
N VAL A 61 3.54 -5.00 1.41
CA VAL A 61 3.90 -5.84 0.24
C VAL A 61 4.43 -7.23 0.61
N GLU A 62 4.84 -7.43 1.85
CA GLU A 62 5.38 -8.71 2.35
C GLU A 62 4.30 -9.72 2.76
N LEU A 63 3.04 -9.31 2.79
CA LEU A 63 1.94 -10.19 3.22
C LEU A 63 1.63 -11.26 2.18
N ASP A 64 1.20 -12.42 2.63
CA ASP A 64 0.73 -13.48 1.74
C ASP A 64 -0.43 -12.98 0.86
N GLY A 65 -0.30 -13.17 -0.45
CA GLY A 65 -1.29 -12.71 -1.43
C GLY A 65 -1.12 -11.27 -1.92
N SER A 66 -0.12 -10.53 -1.43
CA SER A 66 0.12 -9.13 -1.84
C SER A 66 0.50 -8.99 -3.32
N ASP A 67 1.24 -9.94 -3.90
CA ASP A 67 1.56 -9.92 -5.33
C ASP A 67 0.30 -9.95 -6.18
N ARG A 68 -0.62 -10.87 -5.87
CA ARG A 68 -1.91 -10.97 -6.57
C ARG A 68 -2.78 -9.71 -6.37
N PHE A 69 -2.74 -9.14 -5.19
CA PHE A 69 -3.44 -7.90 -4.91
C PHE A 69 -2.86 -6.73 -5.72
N LEU A 70 -1.53 -6.63 -5.80
CA LEU A 70 -0.83 -5.63 -6.61
C LEU A 70 -1.22 -5.73 -8.09
N GLU A 71 -1.27 -6.95 -8.64
CA GLU A 71 -1.75 -7.21 -10.01
C GLU A 71 -3.20 -6.73 -10.20
N ALA A 72 -4.09 -7.02 -9.25
CA ALA A 72 -5.48 -6.57 -9.31
C ALA A 72 -5.59 -5.04 -9.28
N LEU A 73 -4.85 -4.36 -8.43
CA LEU A 73 -4.79 -2.89 -8.41
C LEU A 73 -4.34 -2.33 -9.76
N HIS A 74 -3.30 -2.92 -10.34
CA HIS A 74 -2.80 -2.51 -11.66
C HIS A 74 -3.86 -2.69 -12.77
N GLN A 75 -4.55 -3.83 -12.79
CA GLN A 75 -5.62 -4.11 -13.76
C GLN A 75 -6.78 -3.11 -13.67
N HIS A 76 -7.08 -2.61 -12.47
CA HIS A 76 -8.11 -1.61 -12.23
C HIS A 76 -7.61 -0.15 -12.34
N GLY A 77 -6.35 0.09 -12.70
CA GLY A 77 -5.76 1.41 -12.80
C GLY A 77 -5.62 2.15 -11.46
N VAL A 78 -5.54 1.41 -10.37
CA VAL A 78 -5.36 1.93 -9.02
C VAL A 78 -3.87 2.01 -8.69
N ILE A 79 -3.42 3.16 -8.22
CA ILE A 79 -2.02 3.35 -7.80
C ILE A 79 -1.79 2.60 -6.49
N SER A 80 -0.85 1.67 -6.53
CA SER A 80 -0.42 0.89 -5.38
C SER A 80 0.58 1.67 -4.53
N ASN A 81 0.36 1.66 -3.22
CA ASN A 81 1.22 2.34 -2.26
C ASN A 81 1.67 1.35 -1.17
N LEU A 82 2.94 1.40 -0.79
CA LEU A 82 3.42 0.70 0.40
C LEU A 82 3.12 1.51 1.65
N ALA A 83 2.59 0.87 2.67
CA ALA A 83 2.39 1.43 4.01
C ALA A 83 2.33 0.33 5.07
N HIS A 84 2.62 0.70 6.33
CA HIS A 84 2.49 -0.19 7.50
C HIS A 84 3.11 -1.58 7.26
N SER A 85 4.38 -1.60 6.85
CA SER A 85 5.04 -2.76 6.27
C SER A 85 6.32 -3.11 7.02
N ASP A 86 6.51 -4.41 7.25
CA ASP A 86 7.75 -5.00 7.73
C ASP A 86 8.68 -5.48 6.58
N ALA A 87 8.35 -5.11 5.33
CA ALA A 87 9.12 -5.51 4.17
C ALA A 87 10.59 -5.12 4.30
N ASP A 88 11.48 -6.01 3.88
CA ASP A 88 12.86 -5.66 3.62
C ASP A 88 13.03 -5.02 2.23
N CYS A 89 14.24 -4.49 1.97
CA CYS A 89 14.53 -3.82 0.71
C CYS A 89 14.27 -4.70 -0.52
N LYS A 90 14.53 -6.01 -0.43
CA LYS A 90 14.32 -6.93 -1.57
C LYS A 90 12.85 -7.14 -1.88
N GLN A 91 12.01 -7.22 -0.85
CA GLN A 91 10.56 -7.35 -1.01
C GLN A 91 9.97 -6.08 -1.63
N VAL A 92 10.45 -4.90 -1.23
CA VAL A 92 10.03 -3.63 -1.84
C VAL A 92 10.50 -3.52 -3.30
N MET A 93 11.75 -3.92 -3.60
CA MET A 93 12.25 -3.96 -4.97
C MET A 93 11.42 -4.89 -5.86
N HIS A 94 11.09 -6.09 -5.36
CA HIS A 94 10.21 -7.02 -6.05
C HIS A 94 8.83 -6.40 -6.35
N ALA A 95 8.20 -5.79 -5.35
CA ALA A 95 6.92 -5.11 -5.53
C ALA A 95 7.02 -3.93 -6.53
N HIS A 96 8.13 -3.20 -6.53
CA HIS A 96 8.39 -2.14 -7.51
C HIS A 96 8.49 -2.68 -8.94
N ASP A 97 9.18 -3.80 -9.14
CA ASP A 97 9.26 -4.47 -10.44
C ASP A 97 7.87 -4.90 -10.94
N MET A 98 6.97 -5.25 -10.01
CA MET A 98 5.57 -5.57 -10.28
C MET A 98 4.64 -4.34 -10.43
N GLY A 99 5.13 -3.13 -10.23
CA GLY A 99 4.35 -1.91 -10.45
C GLY A 99 4.00 -1.09 -9.21
N LEU A 100 4.54 -1.39 -8.04
CA LEU A 100 4.46 -0.48 -6.88
C LEU A 100 5.13 0.86 -7.23
N ARG A 101 4.47 2.00 -6.93
CA ARG A 101 4.98 3.32 -7.35
C ARG A 101 4.99 4.38 -6.26
N CYS A 102 4.47 4.09 -5.07
CA CYS A 102 4.39 5.08 -4.01
C CYS A 102 4.65 4.51 -2.63
N LEU A 103 5.10 5.37 -1.74
CA LEU A 103 5.22 5.13 -0.30
C LEU A 103 4.29 6.12 0.43
N THR A 104 3.38 5.61 1.24
CA THR A 104 2.47 6.44 2.04
C THR A 104 3.18 6.86 3.33
N HIS A 105 3.05 8.13 3.73
CA HIS A 105 3.65 8.71 4.95
C HIS A 105 5.06 8.19 5.24
N PHE A 106 5.94 8.37 4.25
CA PHE A 106 7.32 7.88 4.25
C PHE A 106 8.00 8.03 5.62
N TYR A 107 8.70 7.01 6.08
CA TYR A 107 9.26 6.78 7.42
C TYR A 107 8.29 6.23 8.48
N SER A 108 7.01 6.60 8.48
CA SER A 108 6.06 6.11 9.50
C SER A 108 5.66 4.67 9.23
N CYS A 109 5.74 3.81 10.26
CA CYS A 109 5.34 2.41 10.20
C CYS A 109 5.98 1.65 9.02
N MET A 110 7.28 1.86 8.83
CA MET A 110 8.09 1.21 7.81
C MET A 110 9.42 0.75 8.39
N THR A 111 9.97 -0.32 7.82
CA THR A 111 11.29 -0.80 8.19
C THR A 111 12.38 0.12 7.68
N THR A 112 13.44 0.28 8.50
CA THR A 112 14.73 0.84 8.13
C THR A 112 15.82 -0.21 8.30
N VAL A 113 17.08 0.19 8.24
CA VAL A 113 18.22 -0.74 8.44
C VAL A 113 18.06 -1.56 9.71
N GLN A 114 17.92 -2.85 9.56
CA GLN A 114 17.78 -3.82 10.66
C GLN A 114 19.05 -4.65 10.82
N ARG A 115 19.32 -5.05 12.06
CA ARG A 115 20.40 -6.01 12.35
C ARG A 115 19.81 -7.39 12.60
N LYS A 116 20.14 -8.36 11.73
CA LYS A 116 19.75 -9.77 11.87
C LYS A 116 21.02 -10.62 11.85
N HIS A 117 21.26 -11.41 12.89
CA HIS A 117 22.43 -12.33 12.98
C HIS A 117 23.79 -11.66 12.65
N ALA A 118 24.08 -10.52 13.24
CA ALA A 118 25.28 -9.70 13.03
C ALA A 118 25.39 -8.98 11.67
N TYR A 119 24.52 -9.25 10.71
CA TYR A 119 24.44 -8.54 9.42
C TYR A 119 23.45 -7.39 9.48
N ARG A 120 23.65 -6.38 8.63
CA ARG A 120 22.72 -5.29 8.43
C ARG A 120 21.96 -5.50 7.13
N TYR A 121 20.64 -5.32 7.19
CA TYR A 121 19.73 -5.43 6.07
C TYR A 121 19.01 -4.10 5.88
N ALA A 122 18.97 -3.62 4.65
CA ALA A 122 18.19 -2.46 4.28
C ALA A 122 16.68 -2.77 4.38
N GLY A 123 15.90 -1.81 4.82
CA GLY A 123 14.45 -1.90 4.91
C GLY A 123 13.72 -1.19 3.76
N ALA A 124 12.44 -0.94 3.97
CA ALA A 124 11.57 -0.26 3.01
C ALA A 124 12.01 1.20 2.76
N ILE A 125 12.51 1.88 3.80
CA ILE A 125 12.97 3.27 3.67
C ILE A 125 14.16 3.37 2.73
N GLU A 126 15.17 2.49 2.91
CA GLU A 126 16.34 2.46 2.05
C GLU A 126 15.97 2.09 0.61
N ALA A 127 15.01 1.17 0.43
CA ALA A 127 14.50 0.85 -0.90
C ALA A 127 13.89 2.08 -1.58
N GLY A 128 13.10 2.87 -0.86
CA GLY A 128 12.49 4.09 -1.39
C GLY A 128 13.49 5.16 -1.83
N TYR A 129 14.72 5.15 -1.27
CA TYR A 129 15.80 6.03 -1.74
C TYR A 129 16.59 5.46 -2.92
N LEU A 130 16.56 4.15 -3.12
CA LEU A 130 17.33 3.48 -4.16
C LEU A 130 16.53 3.32 -5.46
N LEU A 131 15.20 3.37 -5.38
CA LEU A 131 14.33 3.15 -6.52
C LEU A 131 13.94 4.48 -7.16
N ASP A 132 14.20 4.59 -8.46
CA ASP A 132 13.74 5.70 -9.26
C ASP A 132 12.20 5.61 -9.46
N GLU A 133 11.51 6.72 -9.52
CA GLU A 133 10.06 6.81 -9.76
C GLU A 133 9.16 6.22 -8.64
N MET A 134 9.64 6.27 -7.39
CA MET A 134 8.85 5.91 -6.20
C MET A 134 8.21 7.13 -5.55
#